data_77cf77faf70cf865313569f651431b31
#
_entry.id   77cf77faf70cf865313569f651431b31
#
_cell.length_a   1.000
_cell.length_b   1.000
_cell.length_c   1.000
_cell.angle_alpha   90.00
_cell.angle_beta   90.00
_cell.angle_gamma   90.00
#
_symmetry.space_group_name_H-M   'P 1'
#
loop_
_entity.id
_entity.type
_entity.pdbx_description
1 polymer ?
#
loop_
_entity_poly.entity_id
_entity_poly.type
_entity_poly.pdbx_seq_one_letter_code
_entity_poly.pdbx_strand_id
1 'polypeptide(L)'
;FFTKRPPVPEQFKLNRGKVYMLSSGDFSPQNVLIGSADGAQVRMVDAEGTCLHHRGFPFVEAMLGFPSSPEYPRYRVDRKKALPALYSALFEDAPLDEHLAEDLAVCTAVTVCALLELYSSSARSDLLPRIRREGAQLMRLLLEIAGSQDATLAEFADRLGAVE
;
A
#
# COMPACT_ATOMS: atom_id res chain seq x y z
N PHE A 1 -12.52 6.25 5.05
CA PHE A 1 -11.54 7.35 5.03
C PHE A 1 -11.15 7.80 3.61
N PHE A 2 -11.21 6.97 2.60
CA PHE A 2 -10.95 7.35 1.21
C PHE A 2 -12.22 7.28 0.37
N THR A 3 -13.20 8.12 0.67
CA THR A 3 -14.42 8.23 -0.17
C THR A 3 -14.11 8.79 -1.56
N LYS A 4 -12.96 9.46 -1.74
CA LYS A 4 -12.44 9.89 -3.04
C LYS A 4 -10.93 9.78 -3.02
N ARG A 5 -10.38 8.69 -3.56
CA ARG A 5 -8.95 8.65 -3.85
C ARG A 5 -8.61 9.71 -4.87
N PRO A 6 -7.49 10.41 -4.71
CA PRO A 6 -7.03 11.31 -5.76
C PRO A 6 -6.87 10.51 -7.06
N PRO A 7 -7.21 11.09 -8.20
CA PRO A 7 -6.94 10.44 -9.47
C PRO A 7 -5.44 10.15 -9.58
N VAL A 8 -5.09 8.99 -10.12
CA VAL A 8 -3.69 8.68 -10.43
C VAL A 8 -3.20 9.77 -11.38
N PRO A 9 -2.12 10.50 -11.04
CA PRO A 9 -1.59 11.51 -11.93
C PRO A 9 -1.30 10.92 -13.31
N GLU A 10 -1.55 11.70 -14.36
CA GLU A 10 -1.47 11.20 -15.74
C GLU A 10 -0.07 10.65 -16.11
N GLN A 11 0.96 11.14 -15.41
CA GLN A 11 2.33 10.65 -15.54
C GLN A 11 2.53 9.23 -14.98
N PHE A 12 1.64 8.76 -14.13
CA PHE A 12 1.67 7.42 -13.57
C PHE A 12 0.55 6.60 -14.20
N LYS A 13 0.74 6.11 -15.41
CA LYS A 13 -0.21 5.23 -16.06
C LYS A 13 -0.03 3.81 -15.56
N LEU A 14 -1.10 3.20 -15.09
CA LEU A 14 -1.10 1.79 -14.74
C LEU A 14 -1.08 0.95 -16.01
N ASN A 15 -0.07 0.09 -16.17
CA ASN A 15 0.15 -0.71 -17.36
C ASN A 15 -0.95 -1.77 -17.58
N ARG A 16 -1.55 -2.25 -16.50
CA ARG A 16 -2.61 -3.25 -16.51
C ARG A 16 -3.87 -2.74 -15.82
N GLY A 17 -4.28 -1.52 -16.12
CA GLY A 17 -5.32 -0.76 -15.44
C GLY A 17 -6.74 -1.37 -15.41
N LYS A 18 -6.88 -2.69 -15.58
CA LYS A 18 -8.21 -3.34 -15.62
C LYS A 18 -8.41 -4.38 -14.53
N VAL A 19 -7.55 -4.46 -13.56
CA VAL A 19 -7.71 -5.42 -12.49
C VAL A 19 -8.32 -4.71 -11.29
N TYR A 20 -9.64 -4.60 -11.31
CA TYR A 20 -10.41 -3.99 -10.26
C TYR A 20 -10.96 -5.04 -9.32
N MET A 21 -11.04 -4.70 -8.04
CA MET A 21 -11.73 -5.50 -7.04
C MET A 21 -12.54 -4.61 -6.11
N LEU A 22 -13.55 -5.18 -5.50
CA LEU A 22 -14.24 -4.57 -4.39
C LEU A 22 -13.36 -4.66 -3.15
N SER A 23 -13.04 -3.53 -2.54
CA SER A 23 -12.23 -3.47 -1.33
C SER A 23 -12.93 -2.63 -0.27
N SER A 24 -12.62 -2.87 1.00
CA SER A 24 -13.12 -2.06 2.12
C SER A 24 -12.68 -0.60 2.07
N GLY A 25 -11.64 -0.30 1.28
CA GLY A 25 -11.08 1.06 1.19
C GLY A 25 -10.13 1.44 2.32
N ASP A 26 -10.03 0.61 3.36
CA ASP A 26 -9.07 0.76 4.46
C ASP A 26 -8.66 -0.63 4.97
N PHE A 27 -7.71 -1.24 4.28
CA PHE A 27 -7.15 -2.52 4.67
C PHE A 27 -6.02 -2.32 5.69
N SER A 28 -6.41 -1.97 6.92
CA SER A 28 -5.50 -1.72 8.03
C SER A 28 -5.68 -2.76 9.15
N PRO A 29 -4.66 -2.97 10.01
CA PRO A 29 -4.71 -3.99 11.07
C PRO A 29 -5.87 -3.83 12.04
N GLN A 30 -6.27 -2.59 12.33
CA GLN A 30 -7.39 -2.30 13.23
C GLN A 30 -8.74 -2.77 12.69
N ASN A 31 -8.84 -2.90 11.37
CA ASN A 31 -10.06 -3.32 10.68
C ASN A 31 -10.12 -4.84 10.45
N VAL A 32 -9.12 -5.58 10.95
CA VAL A 32 -9.05 -7.04 10.86
C VAL A 32 -9.27 -7.66 12.24
N LEU A 33 -10.36 -8.40 12.39
CA LEU A 33 -10.67 -9.13 13.60
C LEU A 33 -10.35 -10.61 13.41
N ILE A 34 -9.64 -11.18 14.38
CA ILE A 34 -9.32 -12.60 14.43
C ILE A 34 -10.15 -13.23 15.56
N GLY A 35 -11.12 -14.07 15.20
CA GLY A 35 -12.20 -14.48 16.08
C GLY A 35 -11.97 -15.72 16.94
N SER A 36 -10.86 -16.45 16.79
CA SER A 36 -10.59 -17.65 17.60
C SER A 36 -9.10 -17.87 17.83
N ALA A 37 -8.79 -18.65 18.87
CA ALA A 37 -7.41 -18.97 19.23
C ALA A 37 -6.65 -19.73 18.13
N ASP A 38 -7.37 -20.40 17.24
CA ASP A 38 -6.85 -21.14 16.09
C ASP A 38 -6.77 -20.28 14.80
N GLY A 39 -7.21 -19.03 14.86
CA GLY A 39 -7.21 -18.13 13.71
C GLY A 39 -8.22 -18.48 12.61
N ALA A 40 -9.14 -19.41 12.89
CA ALA A 40 -10.06 -19.94 11.87
C ALA A 40 -11.10 -18.94 11.37
N GLN A 41 -11.29 -17.80 12.06
CA GLN A 41 -12.24 -16.78 11.65
C GLN A 41 -11.55 -15.42 11.55
N VAL A 42 -11.43 -14.92 10.33
CA VAL A 42 -10.98 -13.56 10.04
C VAL A 42 -12.16 -12.76 9.51
N ARG A 43 -12.40 -11.60 10.06
CA ARG A 43 -13.45 -10.67 9.62
C ARG A 43 -12.86 -9.29 9.39
N MET A 44 -13.34 -8.63 8.36
CA MET A 44 -13.10 -7.22 8.14
C MET A 44 -14.26 -6.42 8.74
N VAL A 45 -13.93 -5.32 9.39
CA VAL A 45 -14.89 -4.32 9.89
C VAL A 45 -14.60 -2.98 9.21
N ASP A 46 -15.47 -1.99 9.42
CA ASP A 46 -15.31 -0.64 8.85
C ASP A 46 -15.31 -0.66 7.31
N ALA A 47 -16.41 -1.16 6.75
CA ALA A 47 -16.59 -1.28 5.31
C ALA A 47 -17.25 -0.05 4.66
N GLU A 48 -17.36 1.08 5.38
CA GLU A 48 -18.00 2.30 4.87
C GLU A 48 -17.27 2.92 3.68
N GLY A 49 -15.95 2.66 3.56
CA GLY A 49 -15.12 3.07 2.42
C GLY A 49 -15.15 2.11 1.24
N THR A 50 -16.03 1.09 1.27
CA THR A 50 -16.04 0.05 0.23
C THR A 50 -16.26 0.63 -1.16
N CYS A 51 -15.34 0.35 -2.06
CA CYS A 51 -15.38 0.82 -3.43
C CYS A 51 -14.69 -0.14 -4.38
N LEU A 52 -14.99 0.02 -5.68
CA LEU A 52 -14.30 -0.71 -6.74
C LEU A 52 -13.05 0.07 -7.13
N HIS A 53 -11.88 -0.53 -6.99
CA HIS A 53 -10.62 0.08 -7.40
C HIS A 53 -9.57 -0.96 -7.77
N HIS A 54 -8.43 -0.52 -8.30
CA HIS A 54 -7.35 -1.41 -8.70
C HIS A 54 -6.86 -2.22 -7.50
N ARG A 55 -6.71 -3.54 -7.68
CA ARG A 55 -6.33 -4.48 -6.61
C ARG A 55 -4.96 -4.19 -5.97
N GLY A 56 -4.13 -3.40 -6.62
CA GLY A 56 -2.87 -2.92 -6.05
C GLY A 56 -3.05 -2.06 -4.81
N PHE A 57 -4.17 -1.33 -4.67
CA PHE A 57 -4.39 -0.49 -3.51
C PHE A 57 -4.54 -1.26 -2.20
N PRO A 58 -5.38 -2.31 -2.08
CA PRO A 58 -5.41 -3.13 -0.87
C PRO A 58 -4.05 -3.77 -0.53
N PHE A 59 -3.30 -4.19 -1.54
CA PHE A 59 -1.95 -4.69 -1.35
C PHE A 59 -1.05 -3.63 -0.69
N VAL A 60 -1.04 -2.42 -1.24
CA VAL A 60 -0.23 -1.31 -0.71
C VAL A 60 -0.70 -0.91 0.69
N GLU A 61 -2.00 -0.83 0.93
CA GLU A 61 -2.57 -0.54 2.25
C GLU A 61 -2.11 -1.55 3.29
N ALA A 62 -2.16 -2.83 2.97
CA ALA A 62 -1.65 -3.87 3.85
C ALA A 62 -0.14 -3.73 4.08
N MET A 63 0.63 -3.51 3.02
CA MET A 63 2.09 -3.38 3.10
C MET A 63 2.56 -2.13 3.84
N LEU A 64 1.79 -1.05 3.81
CA LEU A 64 2.07 0.18 4.56
C LEU A 64 1.45 0.13 5.98
N GLY A 65 0.24 -0.36 6.10
CA GLY A 65 -0.51 -0.35 7.35
C GLY A 65 0.05 -1.31 8.40
N PHE A 66 0.22 -2.58 8.07
CA PHE A 66 0.65 -3.59 9.04
C PHE A 66 2.07 -3.35 9.60
N PRO A 67 3.09 -3.08 8.77
CA PRO A 67 4.43 -2.79 9.31
C PRO A 67 4.50 -1.47 10.07
N SER A 68 3.64 -0.54 9.72
CA SER A 68 3.75 0.86 10.17
C SER A 68 2.90 1.21 11.37
N SER A 69 2.00 0.34 11.83
CA SER A 69 1.12 0.70 12.94
C SER A 69 1.92 0.97 14.22
N PRO A 70 1.97 2.20 14.72
CA PRO A 70 2.63 2.53 15.99
C PRO A 70 1.90 1.88 17.17
N GLU A 71 0.61 1.63 17.00
CA GLU A 71 -0.27 1.07 18.01
C GLU A 71 -0.04 -0.42 18.20
N TYR A 72 0.52 -1.07 17.19
CA TYR A 72 0.76 -2.52 17.18
C TYR A 72 2.21 -2.88 16.85
N PRO A 73 3.21 -2.47 17.67
CA PRO A 73 4.63 -2.77 17.39
C PRO A 73 4.92 -4.27 17.36
N ARG A 74 4.01 -5.11 17.89
CA ARG A 74 4.10 -6.58 17.86
C ARG A 74 3.89 -7.16 16.48
N TYR A 75 3.25 -6.42 15.58
CA TYR A 75 2.93 -6.86 14.21
C TYR A 75 3.91 -6.30 13.18
N ARG A 76 5.15 -6.01 13.60
CA ARG A 76 6.21 -5.66 12.65
C ARG A 76 6.45 -6.82 11.71
N VAL A 77 5.90 -6.70 10.52
CA VAL A 77 6.08 -7.69 9.46
C VAL A 77 7.30 -7.30 8.64
N ASP A 78 8.21 -8.26 8.46
CA ASP A 78 9.27 -8.12 7.47
C ASP A 78 8.63 -8.09 6.07
N ARG A 79 8.68 -6.95 5.40
CA ARG A 79 8.05 -6.77 4.08
C ARG A 79 8.56 -7.75 3.05
N LYS A 80 9.86 -8.04 3.05
CA LYS A 80 10.45 -8.99 2.09
C LYS A 80 9.84 -10.39 2.25
N LYS A 81 9.52 -10.77 3.49
CA LYS A 81 8.88 -12.06 3.78
C LYS A 81 7.37 -12.04 3.56
N ALA A 82 6.70 -10.93 3.90
CA ALA A 82 5.26 -10.82 3.76
C ALA A 82 4.81 -10.61 2.32
N LEU A 83 5.63 -9.95 1.50
CA LEU A 83 5.29 -9.59 0.13
C LEU A 83 4.86 -10.79 -0.72
N PRO A 84 5.60 -11.90 -0.79
CA PRO A 84 5.17 -13.06 -1.59
C PRO A 84 3.84 -13.65 -1.12
N ALA A 85 3.64 -13.78 0.19
CA ALA A 85 2.42 -14.37 0.74
C ALA A 85 1.19 -13.48 0.49
N LEU A 86 1.32 -12.17 0.76
CA LEU A 86 0.25 -11.23 0.51
C LEU A 86 -0.05 -11.08 -0.98
N TYR A 87 1.01 -11.08 -1.79
CA TYR A 87 0.90 -11.06 -3.22
C TYR A 87 0.11 -12.27 -3.74
N SER A 88 0.52 -13.48 -3.37
CA SER A 88 -0.19 -14.70 -3.75
C SER A 88 -1.66 -14.68 -3.34
N ALA A 89 -1.96 -14.20 -2.13
CA ALA A 89 -3.33 -14.12 -1.62
C ALA A 89 -4.23 -13.14 -2.39
N LEU A 90 -3.68 -12.03 -2.90
CA LEU A 90 -4.45 -10.99 -3.58
C LEU A 90 -4.47 -11.13 -5.11
N PHE A 91 -3.43 -11.73 -5.66
CA PHE A 91 -3.24 -11.80 -7.12
C PHE A 91 -3.37 -13.22 -7.65
N GLU A 92 -3.76 -14.15 -6.77
CA GLU A 92 -3.84 -15.57 -7.10
C GLU A 92 -2.52 -16.02 -7.75
N ASP A 93 -2.49 -16.86 -8.70
CA ASP A 93 -1.24 -17.35 -9.32
C ASP A 93 -0.65 -16.43 -10.39
N ALA A 94 -1.06 -15.15 -10.45
CA ALA A 94 -0.46 -14.22 -11.39
C ALA A 94 1.01 -13.96 -11.02
N PRO A 95 1.96 -14.10 -11.95
CA PRO A 95 3.36 -13.82 -11.65
C PRO A 95 3.55 -12.33 -11.29
N LEU A 96 4.39 -12.07 -10.30
CA LEU A 96 4.87 -10.71 -10.02
C LEU A 96 5.91 -10.37 -11.09
N ASP A 97 5.42 -10.00 -12.27
CA ASP A 97 6.25 -9.51 -13.35
C ASP A 97 6.60 -8.01 -13.17
N GLU A 98 7.50 -7.51 -14.03
CA GLU A 98 7.93 -6.11 -13.99
C GLU A 98 6.76 -5.13 -14.08
N HIS A 99 5.78 -5.37 -14.96
CA HIS A 99 4.65 -4.48 -15.14
C HIS A 99 3.76 -4.38 -13.92
N LEU A 100 3.52 -5.51 -13.26
CA LEU A 100 2.70 -5.51 -12.06
C LEU A 100 3.44 -4.88 -10.88
N ALA A 101 4.75 -5.09 -10.77
CA ALA A 101 5.55 -4.42 -9.74
C ALA A 101 5.61 -2.90 -9.95
N GLU A 102 5.68 -2.43 -11.20
CA GLU A 102 5.55 -1.01 -11.53
C GLU A 102 4.17 -0.46 -11.17
N ASP A 103 3.09 -1.17 -11.51
CA ASP A 103 1.73 -0.78 -11.11
C ASP A 103 1.58 -0.67 -9.59
N LEU A 104 2.18 -1.60 -8.84
CA LEU A 104 2.19 -1.54 -7.38
C LEU A 104 3.02 -0.37 -6.85
N ALA A 105 4.12 -0.02 -7.51
CA ALA A 105 4.90 1.18 -7.17
C ALA A 105 4.09 2.46 -7.40
N VAL A 106 3.35 2.54 -8.51
CA VAL A 106 2.41 3.64 -8.77
C VAL A 106 1.31 3.70 -7.71
N CYS A 107 0.69 2.56 -7.37
CA CYS A 107 -0.31 2.52 -6.29
C CYS A 107 0.29 2.99 -4.96
N THR A 108 1.56 2.65 -4.69
CA THR A 108 2.27 3.11 -3.49
C THR A 108 2.43 4.63 -3.50
N ALA A 109 2.90 5.20 -4.61
CA ALA A 109 3.06 6.65 -4.75
C ALA A 109 1.75 7.39 -4.48
N VAL A 110 0.65 6.94 -5.12
CA VAL A 110 -0.68 7.54 -4.94
C VAL A 110 -1.17 7.43 -3.49
N THR A 111 -1.02 6.25 -2.87
CA THR A 111 -1.43 6.04 -1.48
C THR A 111 -0.63 6.92 -0.53
N VAL A 112 0.69 7.00 -0.72
CA VAL A 112 1.55 7.85 0.12
C VAL A 112 1.18 9.32 -0.04
N CYS A 113 0.97 9.83 -1.25
CA CYS A 113 0.53 11.21 -1.45
C CYS A 113 -0.80 11.49 -0.73
N ALA A 114 -1.77 10.61 -0.84
CA ALA A 114 -3.05 10.75 -0.15
C ALA A 114 -2.91 10.74 1.38
N LEU A 115 -2.04 9.88 1.93
CA LEU A 115 -1.77 9.86 3.36
C LEU A 115 -1.03 11.13 3.82
N LEU A 116 -0.06 11.62 3.05
CA LEU A 116 0.64 12.87 3.37
C LEU A 116 -0.32 14.07 3.36
N GLU A 117 -1.22 14.15 2.40
CA GLU A 117 -2.25 15.18 2.36
C GLU A 117 -3.17 15.10 3.58
N LEU A 118 -3.69 13.89 3.88
CA LEU A 118 -4.58 13.66 5.00
C LEU A 118 -3.95 14.06 6.33
N TYR A 119 -2.71 13.66 6.57
CA TYR A 119 -2.05 13.89 7.86
C TYR A 119 -1.36 15.26 7.96
N SER A 120 -1.12 15.98 6.85
CA SER A 120 -0.49 17.31 6.88
C SER A 120 -1.29 18.33 7.67
N SER A 121 -2.61 18.23 7.66
CA SER A 121 -3.53 19.11 8.36
C SER A 121 -4.13 18.51 9.64
N SER A 122 -3.70 17.32 10.04
CA SER A 122 -4.26 16.60 11.16
C SER A 122 -3.40 16.73 12.43
N ALA A 123 -4.00 16.40 13.59
CA ALA A 123 -3.28 16.26 14.87
C ALA A 123 -2.21 15.13 14.85
N ARG A 124 -2.17 14.33 13.80
CA ARG A 124 -1.25 13.20 13.60
C ARG A 124 -0.15 13.49 12.58
N SER A 125 0.23 14.75 12.43
CA SER A 125 1.36 15.14 11.56
C SER A 125 2.70 14.51 11.96
N ASP A 126 2.81 14.02 13.19
CA ASP A 126 3.92 13.20 13.68
C ASP A 126 4.16 11.92 12.85
N LEU A 127 3.15 11.46 12.12
CA LEU A 127 3.26 10.29 11.24
C LEU A 127 3.92 10.58 9.88
N LEU A 128 3.99 11.85 9.46
CA LEU A 128 4.48 12.21 8.12
C LEU A 128 5.88 11.67 7.79
N PRO A 129 6.90 11.79 8.67
CA PRO A 129 8.23 11.26 8.38
C PRO A 129 8.21 9.75 8.18
N ARG A 130 7.37 9.07 8.94
CA ARG A 130 7.22 7.62 8.88
C ARG A 130 6.55 7.19 7.57
N ILE A 131 5.44 7.82 7.19
CA ILE A 131 4.73 7.54 5.94
C ILE A 131 5.67 7.68 4.74
N ARG A 132 6.48 8.75 4.73
CA ARG A 132 7.48 8.98 3.68
C ARG A 132 8.52 7.86 3.61
N ARG A 133 9.15 7.55 4.74
CA ARG A 133 10.17 6.51 4.81
C ARG A 133 9.63 5.15 4.39
N GLU A 134 8.49 4.74 4.93
CA GLU A 134 7.88 3.45 4.63
C GLU A 134 7.43 3.36 3.18
N GLY A 135 6.86 4.42 2.63
CA GLY A 135 6.49 4.51 1.22
C GLY A 135 7.70 4.42 0.30
N ALA A 136 8.76 5.18 0.59
CA ALA A 136 10.01 5.14 -0.18
C ALA A 136 10.63 3.73 -0.18
N GLN A 137 10.66 3.06 0.97
CA GLN A 137 11.19 1.71 1.09
C GLN A 137 10.37 0.70 0.28
N LEU A 138 9.04 0.78 0.34
CA LEU A 138 8.17 -0.11 -0.42
C LEU A 138 8.33 0.12 -1.92
N MET A 139 8.36 1.38 -2.38
CA MET A 139 8.57 1.69 -3.79
C MET A 139 9.91 1.16 -4.30
N ARG A 140 11.01 1.41 -3.59
CA ARG A 140 12.33 0.89 -3.98
C ARG A 140 12.35 -0.62 -4.07
N LEU A 141 11.71 -1.32 -3.12
CA LEU A 141 11.60 -2.78 -3.16
C LEU A 141 10.83 -3.27 -4.40
N LEU A 142 9.73 -2.62 -4.74
CA LEU A 142 8.92 -2.98 -5.91
C LEU A 142 9.67 -2.70 -7.22
N LEU A 143 10.34 -1.56 -7.32
CA LEU A 143 11.15 -1.23 -8.51
C LEU A 143 12.36 -2.17 -8.65
N GLU A 144 12.98 -2.59 -7.55
CA GLU A 144 14.05 -3.59 -7.55
C GLU A 144 13.53 -4.94 -8.08
N ILE A 145 12.36 -5.39 -7.63
CA ILE A 145 11.74 -6.63 -8.09
C ILE A 145 11.36 -6.55 -9.58
N ALA A 146 10.84 -5.40 -10.00
CA ALA A 146 10.50 -5.14 -11.39
C ALA A 146 11.72 -5.08 -12.31
N GLY A 147 12.91 -4.84 -11.77
CA GLY A 147 14.06 -4.45 -12.59
C GLY A 147 13.80 -3.15 -13.37
N SER A 148 12.91 -2.31 -12.84
CA SER A 148 12.41 -1.12 -13.54
C SER A 148 13.47 -0.05 -13.65
N GLN A 149 13.54 0.57 -14.83
CA GLN A 149 14.37 1.75 -15.13
C GLN A 149 13.53 3.04 -15.18
N ASP A 150 12.29 3.01 -14.65
CA ASP A 150 11.45 4.21 -14.60
C ASP A 150 12.08 5.27 -13.68
N ALA A 151 12.74 6.25 -14.33
CA ALA A 151 13.43 7.32 -13.63
C ALA A 151 12.47 8.19 -12.79
N THR A 152 11.21 8.33 -13.22
CA THR A 152 10.22 9.15 -12.52
C THR A 152 9.83 8.51 -11.20
N LEU A 153 9.56 7.21 -11.20
CA LEU A 153 9.23 6.47 -9.99
C LEU A 153 10.42 6.39 -9.03
N ALA A 154 11.62 6.17 -9.56
CA ALA A 154 12.85 6.15 -8.76
C ALA A 154 13.12 7.51 -8.11
N GLU A 155 13.05 8.61 -8.87
CA GLU A 155 13.21 9.97 -8.35
C GLU A 155 12.15 10.30 -7.29
N PHE A 156 10.90 9.90 -7.51
CA PHE A 156 9.85 10.09 -6.52
C PHE A 156 10.15 9.35 -5.21
N ALA A 157 10.59 8.09 -5.29
CA ALA A 157 10.98 7.32 -4.11
C ALA A 157 12.15 7.96 -3.35
N ASP A 158 13.12 8.51 -4.08
CA ASP A 158 14.27 9.20 -3.48
C ASP A 158 13.87 10.49 -2.80
N ARG A 159 13.03 11.31 -3.44
CA ARG A 159 12.49 12.54 -2.83
C ARG A 159 11.66 12.25 -1.57
N LEU A 160 10.86 11.17 -1.57
CA LEU A 160 10.12 10.76 -0.37
C LEU A 160 11.05 10.41 0.79
N GLY A 161 12.15 9.73 0.50
CA GLY A 161 13.11 9.27 1.51
C GLY A 161 14.10 10.33 1.98
N ALA A 162 14.27 11.44 1.23
CA ALA A 162 15.25 12.48 1.53
C ALA A 162 14.78 13.53 2.55
N VAL A 163 13.51 13.53 2.92
CA VAL A 163 12.95 14.51 3.88
C VAL A 163 12.99 13.89 5.27
N GLU A 164 14.00 14.25 6.06
CA GLU A 164 14.09 14.01 7.49
C GLU A 164 13.23 14.99 8.29
#